data_5f47a2caa62162c0ff287a6cd0ffcea4
#
_entry.id   5f47a2caa62162c0ff287a6cd0ffcea4
#
_cell.length_a   1.000
_cell.length_b   1.000
_cell.length_c   1.000
_cell.angle_alpha   90.00
_cell.angle_beta   90.00
_cell.angle_gamma   90.00
#
_symmetry.space_group_name_H-M   'P 1'
#
loop_
_entity.id
_entity.type
_entity.pdbx_description
1 polymer ?
#
loop_
_entity_poly.entity_id
_entity_poly.type
_entity_poly.pdbx_seq_one_letter_code
_entity_poly.pdbx_strand_id
1 'polypeptide(L)'
;MSKNLQKWAYALLVSVFTLTMCFSFASCSSDDDDDNKISPVLYSEFNGEASINYPLNLTGEFVGFSIPLSQLGKQVDLTQSGDWTVSGSIVNGLYTYDDHFFQKGSYVYLRRIDEHHVEMRFKFVWKNGSKSGEYKGKVTTRTDALDLARRNQNN
;
A
#
# COMPACT_ATOMS: atom_id res chain seq x y z
N MET A 1 16.35 -31.52 -34.52
CA MET A 1 15.33 -31.02 -33.55
C MET A 1 14.43 -30.00 -34.26
N SER A 2 13.14 -30.25 -34.29
CA SER A 2 12.21 -29.42 -35.05
C SER A 2 12.02 -28.07 -34.37
N LYS A 3 11.96 -27.00 -35.18
CA LYS A 3 11.77 -25.60 -34.73
C LYS A 3 10.51 -25.40 -33.85
N ASN A 4 9.58 -26.34 -33.89
CA ASN A 4 8.37 -26.34 -33.08
C ASN A 4 8.62 -26.77 -31.63
N LEU A 5 9.58 -27.68 -31.38
CA LEU A 5 9.92 -28.14 -30.02
C LEU A 5 10.60 -27.03 -29.22
N GLN A 6 11.41 -26.17 -29.86
CA GLN A 6 12.03 -25.02 -29.21
C GLN A 6 11.00 -23.96 -28.78
N LYS A 7 9.97 -23.71 -29.59
CA LYS A 7 8.90 -22.76 -29.25
C LYS A 7 8.06 -23.23 -28.05
N TRP A 8 7.81 -24.52 -27.95
CA TRP A 8 7.10 -25.11 -26.80
C TRP A 8 7.93 -25.07 -25.52
N ALA A 9 9.25 -25.28 -25.62
CA ALA A 9 10.14 -25.18 -24.47
C ALA A 9 10.24 -23.74 -23.92
N TYR A 10 10.28 -22.73 -24.81
CA TYR A 10 10.26 -21.32 -24.38
C TYR A 10 8.91 -20.92 -23.77
N ALA A 11 7.79 -21.38 -24.30
CA ALA A 11 6.46 -21.11 -23.75
C ALA A 11 6.29 -21.72 -22.34
N LEU A 12 6.81 -22.92 -22.11
CA LEU A 12 6.81 -23.57 -20.79
C LEU A 12 7.75 -22.87 -19.79
N LEU A 13 8.91 -22.38 -20.24
CA LEU A 13 9.89 -21.71 -19.39
C LEU A 13 9.37 -20.33 -18.94
N VAL A 14 8.68 -19.61 -19.81
CA VAL A 14 8.07 -18.32 -19.48
C VAL A 14 6.87 -18.48 -18.53
N SER A 15 6.08 -19.56 -18.69
CA SER A 15 4.93 -19.81 -17.80
C SER A 15 5.34 -20.25 -16.39
N VAL A 16 6.46 -20.93 -16.23
CA VAL A 16 7.00 -21.31 -14.91
C VAL A 16 7.60 -20.10 -14.18
N PHE A 17 8.21 -19.16 -14.90
CA PHE A 17 8.76 -17.94 -14.30
C PHE A 17 7.69 -16.94 -13.85
N THR A 18 6.52 -16.92 -14.47
CA THR A 18 5.40 -16.06 -14.04
C THR A 18 4.64 -16.61 -12.84
N LEU A 19 4.70 -17.92 -12.57
CA LEU A 19 4.06 -18.50 -11.38
C LEU A 19 4.90 -18.41 -10.11
N THR A 20 6.21 -18.20 -10.20
CA THR A 20 7.09 -18.15 -9.02
C THR A 20 7.19 -16.78 -8.37
N MET A 21 6.60 -15.73 -8.94
CA MET A 21 6.59 -14.39 -8.33
C MET A 21 5.33 -14.07 -7.51
N CYS A 22 4.41 -15.03 -7.37
CA CYS A 22 3.16 -14.82 -6.63
C CYS A 22 3.16 -15.32 -5.18
N PHE A 23 4.26 -15.88 -4.67
CA PHE A 23 4.29 -16.47 -3.33
C PHE A 23 5.40 -15.93 -2.46
N SER A 24 5.34 -14.66 -2.11
CA SER A 24 6.15 -14.20 -0.98
C SER A 24 5.61 -12.91 -0.37
N PHE A 25 4.36 -12.90 0.06
CA PHE A 25 3.93 -12.02 1.14
C PHE A 25 2.73 -12.67 1.85
N ALA A 26 2.99 -13.81 2.49
CA ALA A 26 2.14 -14.24 3.57
C ALA A 26 2.46 -13.30 4.74
N SER A 27 1.71 -12.22 4.87
CA SER A 27 1.61 -11.51 6.13
C SER A 27 0.87 -12.44 7.09
N CYS A 28 1.63 -13.21 7.86
CA CYS A 28 1.12 -13.88 9.03
C CYS A 28 0.68 -12.81 10.02
N SER A 29 -0.62 -12.66 10.22
CA SER A 29 -1.15 -12.09 11.42
C SER A 29 -0.95 -13.12 12.53
N SER A 30 0.15 -13.02 13.25
CA SER A 30 0.30 -13.66 14.55
C SER A 30 0.19 -12.58 15.61
N ASP A 31 -0.82 -12.73 16.46
CA ASP A 31 -0.87 -12.09 17.77
C ASP A 31 0.25 -12.70 18.62
N ASP A 32 1.44 -12.15 18.53
CA ASP A 32 2.50 -12.44 19.48
C ASP A 32 3.25 -11.14 19.77
N ASP A 33 3.32 -10.84 21.07
CA ASP A 33 4.07 -9.76 21.68
C ASP A 33 5.57 -9.91 21.40
N ASP A 34 6.05 -9.30 20.33
CA ASP A 34 7.46 -9.17 20.07
C ASP A 34 7.84 -7.68 19.96
N ASP A 35 8.85 -7.29 20.76
CA ASP A 35 9.38 -5.92 20.92
C ASP A 35 10.02 -5.29 19.66
N ASN A 36 9.76 -5.85 18.49
CA ASN A 36 10.16 -5.33 17.18
C ASN A 36 8.96 -4.68 16.47
N LYS A 37 8.23 -3.81 17.15
CA LYS A 37 7.03 -3.17 16.59
C LYS A 37 7.38 -2.22 15.46
N ILE A 38 7.15 -2.66 14.23
CA ILE A 38 6.87 -1.76 13.11
C ILE A 38 5.72 -0.85 13.55
N SER A 39 5.84 0.45 13.29
CA SER A 39 4.77 1.41 13.58
C SER A 39 3.43 0.89 13.06
N PRO A 40 2.33 1.09 13.80
CA PRO A 40 1.03 0.61 13.36
C PRO A 40 0.62 1.24 12.03
N VAL A 41 -0.12 0.48 11.23
CA VAL A 41 -0.78 1.06 10.04
C VAL A 41 -1.88 1.99 10.52
N LEU A 42 -1.80 3.26 10.14
CA LEU A 42 -2.76 4.28 10.55
C LEU A 42 -3.81 4.47 9.45
N TYR A 43 -5.07 4.48 9.84
CA TYR A 43 -6.20 4.75 8.96
C TYR A 43 -7.09 5.85 9.53
N SER A 44 -7.58 6.72 8.69
CA SER A 44 -8.55 7.73 9.10
C SER A 44 -9.51 8.08 7.96
N GLU A 45 -10.74 8.42 8.34
CA GLU A 45 -11.72 9.05 7.45
C GLU A 45 -12.01 10.44 8.00
N PHE A 46 -11.82 11.46 7.16
CA PHE A 46 -12.05 12.84 7.55
C PHE A 46 -12.36 13.69 6.32
N ASN A 47 -13.33 14.61 6.44
CA ASN A 47 -13.75 15.55 5.40
C ASN A 47 -14.05 14.92 4.03
N GLY A 48 -14.61 13.71 4.00
CA GLY A 48 -14.95 13.03 2.75
C GLY A 48 -13.79 12.24 2.12
N GLU A 49 -12.66 12.17 2.78
CA GLU A 49 -11.49 11.41 2.35
C GLU A 49 -11.16 10.27 3.30
N ALA A 50 -10.60 9.19 2.74
CA ALA A 50 -9.96 8.12 3.47
C ALA A 50 -8.45 8.20 3.28
N SER A 51 -7.71 8.16 4.39
CA SER A 51 -6.25 8.24 4.41
C SER A 51 -5.66 7.03 5.08
N ILE A 52 -4.53 6.55 4.55
CA ILE A 52 -3.75 5.47 5.15
C ILE A 52 -2.27 5.84 5.18
N ASN A 53 -1.59 5.49 6.28
CA ASN A 53 -0.14 5.53 6.40
C ASN A 53 0.36 4.13 6.72
N TYR A 54 1.17 3.60 5.82
CA TYR A 54 1.73 2.27 5.88
C TYR A 54 3.24 2.32 6.09
N PRO A 55 3.77 1.84 7.21
CA PRO A 55 5.20 1.78 7.45
C PRO A 55 5.84 0.75 6.53
N LEU A 56 6.97 1.10 5.94
CA LEU A 56 7.74 0.24 5.04
C LEU A 56 8.84 -0.52 5.78
N ASN A 57 9.34 0.06 6.87
CA ASN A 57 10.41 -0.52 7.68
C ASN A 57 10.47 0.12 9.08
N LEU A 58 11.39 -0.38 9.90
CA LEU A 58 11.63 0.11 11.28
C LEU A 58 12.37 1.46 11.32
N THR A 59 12.95 1.92 10.21
CA THR A 59 13.73 3.17 10.14
C THR A 59 12.88 4.40 9.89
N GLY A 60 11.55 4.25 9.87
CA GLY A 60 10.60 5.35 9.72
C GLY A 60 10.21 5.65 8.27
N GLU A 61 10.64 4.83 7.31
CA GLU A 61 10.11 4.96 5.95
C GLU A 61 8.64 4.52 5.91
N PHE A 62 7.83 5.29 5.23
CA PHE A 62 6.41 5.00 5.07
C PHE A 62 5.89 5.39 3.69
N VAL A 63 4.74 4.85 3.36
CA VAL A 63 3.89 5.28 2.25
C VAL A 63 2.55 5.71 2.82
N GLY A 64 2.13 6.91 2.47
CA GLY A 64 0.80 7.41 2.77
C GLY A 64 0.07 7.78 1.50
N PHE A 65 -1.24 7.63 1.50
CA PHE A 65 -2.09 8.20 0.47
C PHE A 65 -3.49 8.48 1.00
N SER A 66 -4.17 9.42 0.34
CA SER A 66 -5.57 9.75 0.58
C SER A 66 -6.35 9.66 -0.71
N ILE A 67 -7.58 9.19 -0.61
CA ILE A 67 -8.55 9.15 -1.71
C ILE A 67 -9.93 9.57 -1.22
N PRO A 68 -10.80 10.09 -2.08
CA PRO A 68 -12.19 10.33 -1.73
C PRO A 68 -12.88 9.06 -1.22
N LEU A 69 -13.77 9.17 -0.24
CA LEU A 69 -14.57 8.04 0.27
C LEU A 69 -15.36 7.35 -0.85
N SER A 70 -15.78 8.08 -1.88
CA SER A 70 -16.46 7.55 -3.06
C SER A 70 -15.60 6.62 -3.92
N GLN A 71 -14.29 6.63 -3.71
CA GLN A 71 -13.32 5.78 -4.41
C GLN A 71 -12.90 4.54 -3.60
N LEU A 72 -13.41 4.38 -2.37
CA LEU A 72 -13.15 3.16 -1.59
C LEU A 72 -13.62 1.92 -2.36
N GLY A 73 -12.77 0.90 -2.38
CA GLY A 73 -13.00 -0.34 -3.12
C GLY A 73 -12.77 -0.24 -4.63
N LYS A 74 -12.28 0.89 -5.14
CA LYS A 74 -11.91 1.10 -6.54
C LYS A 74 -10.42 1.37 -6.68
N GLN A 75 -9.86 1.00 -7.83
CA GLN A 75 -8.50 1.37 -8.17
C GLN A 75 -8.47 2.80 -8.71
N VAL A 76 -7.66 3.64 -8.10
CA VAL A 76 -7.45 5.04 -8.49
C VAL A 76 -6.15 5.12 -9.29
N ASP A 77 -6.24 5.55 -10.55
CA ASP A 77 -5.09 5.76 -11.44
C ASP A 77 -4.44 7.11 -11.12
N LEU A 78 -3.19 7.07 -10.69
CA LEU A 78 -2.43 8.26 -10.29
C LEU A 78 -1.85 9.05 -11.48
N THR A 79 -2.05 8.59 -12.70
CA THR A 79 -1.68 9.32 -13.93
C THR A 79 -2.82 10.22 -14.42
N GLN A 80 -3.91 10.25 -13.70
CA GLN A 80 -5.08 11.08 -13.98
C GLN A 80 -5.26 12.08 -12.86
N SER A 81 -5.59 13.32 -13.20
CA SER A 81 -5.98 14.33 -12.22
C SER A 81 -7.18 13.84 -11.39
N GLY A 82 -7.15 14.07 -10.11
CA GLY A 82 -8.20 13.67 -9.18
C GLY A 82 -7.94 14.15 -7.77
N ASP A 83 -8.91 13.94 -6.89
CA ASP A 83 -8.82 14.32 -5.48
C ASP A 83 -8.08 13.25 -4.67
N TRP A 84 -6.87 12.92 -5.09
CA TRP A 84 -5.99 12.00 -4.39
C TRP A 84 -4.69 12.70 -3.98
N THR A 85 -4.06 12.21 -2.93
CA THR A 85 -2.71 12.63 -2.53
C THR A 85 -1.86 11.41 -2.22
N VAL A 86 -0.56 11.53 -2.47
CA VAL A 86 0.45 10.54 -2.07
C VAL A 86 1.52 11.25 -1.24
N SER A 87 1.95 10.61 -0.16
CA SER A 87 2.97 11.12 0.75
C SER A 87 3.96 10.04 1.14
N GLY A 88 5.01 10.44 1.80
CA GLY A 88 6.01 9.52 2.37
C GLY A 88 7.32 9.49 1.63
N SER A 89 8.09 8.43 1.88
CA SER A 89 9.50 8.33 1.49
C SER A 89 9.75 8.41 -0.01
N ILE A 90 8.79 7.97 -0.83
CA ILE A 90 8.90 8.01 -2.30
C ILE A 90 8.84 9.43 -2.88
N VAL A 91 8.29 10.38 -2.15
CA VAL A 91 8.18 11.79 -2.52
C VAL A 91 8.99 12.68 -1.57
N ASN A 92 10.09 12.15 -1.01
CA ASN A 92 10.99 12.83 -0.07
C ASN A 92 10.26 13.35 1.19
N GLY A 93 9.26 12.61 1.66
CA GLY A 93 8.46 12.98 2.84
C GLY A 93 7.42 14.05 2.58
N LEU A 94 7.32 14.56 1.36
CA LEU A 94 6.33 15.56 0.96
C LEU A 94 5.03 14.93 0.49
N TYR A 95 4.03 15.77 0.32
CA TYR A 95 2.80 15.40 -0.38
C TYR A 95 2.93 15.67 -1.87
N THR A 96 2.39 14.80 -2.69
CA THR A 96 2.16 15.07 -4.10
C THR A 96 0.74 14.70 -4.51
N TYR A 97 0.16 15.52 -5.35
CA TYR A 97 -1.07 15.32 -6.11
C TYR A 97 -0.80 15.58 -7.60
N ASP A 98 0.49 15.58 -7.98
CA ASP A 98 0.93 15.82 -9.35
C ASP A 98 0.82 14.51 -10.14
N ASP A 99 -0.15 14.43 -11.04
CA ASP A 99 -0.36 13.31 -11.94
C ASP A 99 0.78 13.13 -12.97
N HIS A 100 1.60 14.17 -13.18
CA HIS A 100 2.80 14.07 -14.01
C HIS A 100 4.00 13.44 -13.31
N PHE A 101 3.98 13.36 -11.97
CA PHE A 101 5.02 12.66 -11.22
C PHE A 101 4.97 11.15 -11.48
N PHE A 102 3.77 10.60 -11.59
CA PHE A 102 3.54 9.17 -11.75
C PHE A 102 3.47 8.77 -13.22
N GLN A 103 4.06 7.61 -13.53
CA GLN A 103 4.03 7.02 -14.85
C GLN A 103 2.95 5.93 -14.96
N LYS A 104 2.66 5.51 -16.19
CA LYS A 104 1.66 4.49 -16.52
C LYS A 104 1.82 3.24 -15.63
N GLY A 105 0.70 2.82 -15.07
CA GLY A 105 0.63 1.67 -14.17
C GLY A 105 0.74 2.03 -12.69
N SER A 106 0.83 3.33 -12.35
CA SER A 106 0.74 3.79 -10.98
C SER A 106 -0.71 3.85 -10.52
N TYR A 107 -0.97 3.26 -9.36
CA TYR A 107 -2.31 3.27 -8.78
C TYR A 107 -2.26 3.13 -7.27
N VAL A 108 -3.37 3.48 -6.63
CA VAL A 108 -3.71 3.11 -5.26
C VAL A 108 -5.08 2.43 -5.22
N TYR A 109 -5.25 1.58 -4.23
CA TYR A 109 -6.50 0.91 -3.91
C TYR A 109 -6.62 0.85 -2.40
N LEU A 110 -7.78 1.22 -1.88
CA LEU A 110 -8.10 1.16 -0.46
C LEU A 110 -9.54 0.71 -0.29
N ARG A 111 -9.74 -0.31 0.52
CA ARG A 111 -11.04 -0.83 0.88
C ARG A 111 -11.14 -0.97 2.39
N ARG A 112 -12.16 -0.40 2.99
CA ARG A 112 -12.53 -0.67 4.36
C ARG A 112 -13.27 -2.01 4.42
N ILE A 113 -12.78 -2.95 5.22
CA ILE A 113 -13.40 -4.25 5.46
C ILE A 113 -14.40 -4.12 6.61
N ASP A 114 -13.95 -3.54 7.72
CA ASP A 114 -14.75 -3.19 8.90
C ASP A 114 -14.15 -1.97 9.60
N GLU A 115 -14.52 -1.72 10.86
CA GLU A 115 -14.07 -0.56 11.64
C GLU A 115 -12.55 -0.54 11.87
N HIS A 116 -11.93 -1.71 12.01
CA HIS A 116 -10.52 -1.84 12.35
C HIS A 116 -9.69 -2.59 11.30
N HIS A 117 -10.28 -2.99 10.17
CA HIS A 117 -9.57 -3.73 9.14
C HIS A 117 -9.73 -3.09 7.77
N VAL A 118 -8.61 -3.00 7.07
CA VAL A 118 -8.57 -2.51 5.69
C VAL A 118 -7.83 -3.48 4.77
N GLU A 119 -8.07 -3.32 3.49
CA GLU A 119 -7.24 -3.86 2.43
C GLU A 119 -6.74 -2.70 1.59
N MET A 120 -5.44 -2.63 1.38
CA MET A 120 -4.83 -1.65 0.49
C MET A 120 -3.87 -2.31 -0.47
N ARG A 121 -3.72 -1.71 -1.62
CA ARG A 121 -2.68 -2.03 -2.60
C ARG A 121 -2.19 -0.74 -3.23
N PHE A 122 -0.93 -0.65 -3.52
CA PHE A 122 -0.37 0.46 -4.27
C PHE A 122 0.72 -0.01 -5.23
N LYS A 123 0.85 0.72 -6.31
CA LYS A 123 1.99 0.65 -7.21
C LYS A 123 2.30 2.06 -7.66
N PHE A 124 3.50 2.49 -7.38
CA PHE A 124 4.02 3.76 -7.80
C PHE A 124 5.15 3.52 -8.79
N VAL A 125 5.10 4.17 -9.93
CA VAL A 125 6.13 4.17 -10.97
C VAL A 125 6.46 5.61 -11.26
N TRP A 126 7.72 5.99 -11.14
CA TRP A 126 8.20 7.33 -11.46
C TRP A 126 9.49 7.25 -12.27
N LYS A 127 10.01 8.39 -12.74
CA LYS A 127 11.12 8.44 -13.69
C LYS A 127 12.33 7.56 -13.32
N ASN A 128 12.65 7.47 -12.03
CA ASN A 128 13.87 6.82 -11.55
C ASN A 128 13.62 5.61 -10.66
N GLY A 129 12.39 5.09 -10.61
CA GLY A 129 12.10 3.96 -9.75
C GLY A 129 10.66 3.50 -9.75
N SER A 130 10.43 2.48 -8.95
CA SER A 130 9.08 2.00 -8.67
C SER A 130 9.02 1.42 -7.25
N LYS A 131 7.83 1.48 -6.66
CA LYS A 131 7.53 0.85 -5.36
C LYS A 131 6.12 0.29 -5.42
N SER A 132 5.93 -0.89 -4.87
CA SER A 132 4.61 -1.50 -4.75
C SER A 132 4.48 -2.19 -3.40
N GLY A 133 3.26 -2.36 -2.95
CA GLY A 133 2.95 -3.09 -1.75
C GLY A 133 1.46 -3.36 -1.63
N GLU A 134 1.16 -4.27 -0.73
CA GLU A 134 -0.20 -4.60 -0.35
C GLU A 134 -0.28 -4.87 1.15
N TYR A 135 -1.42 -4.62 1.72
CA TYR A 135 -1.71 -4.88 3.11
C TYR A 135 -3.17 -5.26 3.28
N LYS A 136 -3.43 -6.27 4.08
CA LYS A 136 -4.76 -6.62 4.51
C LYS A 136 -4.68 -7.00 5.99
N GLY A 137 -5.24 -6.17 6.84
CA GLY A 137 -5.11 -6.40 8.27
C GLY A 137 -5.68 -5.28 9.11
N LYS A 138 -5.34 -5.36 10.40
CA LYS A 138 -5.81 -4.43 11.42
C LYS A 138 -5.12 -3.07 11.30
N VAL A 139 -5.87 -2.02 11.47
CA VAL A 139 -5.39 -0.64 11.49
C VAL A 139 -5.65 0.02 12.84
N THR A 140 -4.84 1.00 13.19
CA THR A 140 -5.10 1.92 14.29
C THR A 140 -5.85 3.12 13.71
N THR A 141 -7.05 3.36 14.21
CA THR A 141 -7.81 4.54 13.79
C THR A 141 -7.30 5.79 14.52
N ARG A 142 -7.66 6.96 13.99
CA ARG A 142 -7.34 8.24 14.66
C ARG A 142 -7.91 8.29 16.07
N THR A 143 -9.09 7.74 16.29
CA THR A 143 -9.75 7.67 17.60
C THR A 143 -8.94 6.81 18.57
N ASP A 144 -8.51 5.62 18.15
CA ASP A 144 -7.69 4.74 18.97
C ASP A 144 -6.36 5.41 19.38
N ALA A 145 -5.72 6.10 18.43
CA ALA A 145 -4.47 6.82 18.69
C ALA A 145 -4.65 7.95 19.72
N LEU A 146 -5.75 8.70 19.65
CA LEU A 146 -6.07 9.74 20.62
C LEU A 146 -6.38 9.17 22.00
N ASP A 147 -7.07 8.05 22.10
CA ASP A 147 -7.38 7.40 23.37
C ASP A 147 -6.14 6.82 24.03
N LEU A 148 -5.21 6.25 23.26
CA LEU A 148 -3.91 5.82 23.77
C LEU A 148 -3.10 7.01 24.29
N ALA A 149 -3.06 8.13 23.58
CA ALA A 149 -2.34 9.32 24.02
C ALA A 149 -2.91 9.88 25.34
N ARG A 150 -4.25 9.90 25.51
CA ARG A 150 -4.90 10.33 26.76
C ARG A 150 -4.59 9.41 27.93
N ARG A 151 -4.54 8.09 27.73
CA ARG A 151 -4.18 7.13 28.80
C ARG A 151 -2.76 7.31 29.30
N ASN A 152 -1.83 7.59 28.36
CA ASN A 152 -0.41 7.80 28.70
C ASN A 152 -0.14 9.12 29.41
N GLN A 153 -1.04 10.11 29.33
CA GLN A 153 -0.93 11.38 30.05
C GLN A 153 -1.46 11.30 31.49
N ASN A 154 -2.24 10.27 31.81
CA ASN A 154 -2.87 10.10 33.12
C ASN A 154 -2.15 9.07 34.01
N ASN A 155 -1.01 8.53 33.58
CA ASN A 155 -0.09 7.68 34.34
C ASN A 155 1.24 8.40 34.56
#